data_5e1357fb5f0c55f432c84c8087096a7f
#
_entry.id   5e1357fb5f0c55f432c84c8087096a7f
#
_cell.length_a   1.000
_cell.length_b   1.000
_cell.length_c   1.000
_cell.angle_alpha   90.00
_cell.angle_beta   90.00
_cell.angle_gamma   90.00
#
_symmetry.space_group_name_H-M   'P 1'
#
loop_
_entity.id
_entity.type
_entity.pdbx_description
1 polymer ?
#
loop_
_entity_poly.entity_id
_entity_poly.type
_entity_poly.pdbx_seq_one_letter_code
_entity_poly.pdbx_strand_id
1 'polypeptide(L)'
;IMDDFGTALNPLLLQGQVHGGVGQGVGQALTEKTIYDHDSGQLMSGSFMDYALPRADVVPHVKFDMHNSLCTTNPLGVKGAGEAGAIGAPPSVINAIVDAIHPHTGLKHIDMPVTASSLWAAIDAHRSRKAA
;
A
#
# COMPACT_ATOMS: atom_id res chain seq x y z
N ILE A 1 -1.59 4.01 -11.24
CA ILE A 1 -2.93 3.40 -11.24
C ILE A 1 -3.84 4.31 -12.05
N MET A 2 -4.69 3.73 -12.84
CA MET A 2 -5.73 4.43 -13.57
C MET A 2 -7.06 3.81 -13.15
N ASP A 3 -7.94 4.64 -12.57
CA ASP A 3 -9.27 4.23 -12.13
C ASP A 3 -10.34 4.92 -12.98
N ASP A 4 -11.45 4.24 -13.20
CA ASP A 4 -12.59 4.71 -13.96
C ASP A 4 -13.85 4.73 -13.10
N PHE A 5 -14.38 5.92 -12.85
CA PHE A 5 -15.54 6.14 -11.97
C PHE A 5 -16.83 6.44 -12.74
N GLY A 6 -16.79 6.39 -14.08
CA GLY A 6 -17.90 6.84 -14.89
C GLY A 6 -18.19 8.33 -14.68
N THR A 7 -19.41 8.69 -14.34
CA THR A 7 -19.78 10.07 -13.97
C THR A 7 -19.30 10.38 -12.55
N ALA A 8 -18.40 11.35 -12.38
CA ALA A 8 -17.97 11.83 -11.09
C ALA A 8 -19.02 12.79 -10.50
N LEU A 9 -19.89 12.31 -9.62
CA LEU A 9 -20.93 13.11 -9.00
C LEU A 9 -20.39 14.17 -8.04
N ASN A 10 -19.33 13.83 -7.29
CA ASN A 10 -18.64 14.75 -6.40
C ASN A 10 -17.13 14.50 -6.47
N PRO A 11 -16.38 15.27 -7.28
CA PRO A 11 -14.95 15.09 -7.45
C PRO A 11 -14.13 15.21 -6.17
N LEU A 12 -14.53 16.10 -5.24
CA LEU A 12 -13.82 16.29 -3.97
C LEU A 12 -13.90 15.05 -3.07
N LEU A 13 -15.10 14.48 -2.92
CA LEU A 13 -15.29 13.25 -2.15
C LEU A 13 -14.59 12.07 -2.82
N LEU A 14 -14.64 12.00 -4.14
CA LEU A 14 -13.96 10.95 -4.91
C LEU A 14 -12.44 11.00 -4.72
N GLN A 15 -11.85 12.19 -4.81
CA GLN A 15 -10.43 12.39 -4.54
C GLN A 15 -10.06 11.97 -3.11
N GLY A 16 -10.87 12.36 -2.13
CA GLY A 16 -10.68 11.94 -0.73
C GLY A 16 -10.74 10.43 -0.55
N GLN A 17 -11.66 9.76 -1.24
CA GLN A 17 -11.79 8.30 -1.23
C GLN A 17 -10.53 7.61 -1.78
N VAL A 18 -10.02 8.10 -2.91
CA VAL A 18 -8.79 7.53 -3.52
C VAL A 18 -7.57 7.78 -2.64
N HIS A 19 -7.41 9.00 -2.11
CA HIS A 19 -6.29 9.31 -1.20
C HIS A 19 -6.34 8.45 0.06
N GLY A 20 -7.52 8.25 0.66
CA GLY A 20 -7.70 7.37 1.81
C GLY A 20 -7.35 5.90 1.49
N GLY A 21 -7.78 5.41 0.33
CA GLY A 21 -7.44 4.08 -0.15
C GLY A 21 -5.93 3.88 -0.36
N VAL A 22 -5.27 4.87 -0.95
CA VAL A 22 -3.80 4.86 -1.10
C VAL A 22 -3.11 4.84 0.26
N GLY A 23 -3.57 5.68 1.20
CA GLY A 23 -3.02 5.72 2.57
C GLY A 23 -3.14 4.37 3.27
N GLN A 24 -4.29 3.71 3.16
CA GLN A 24 -4.49 2.35 3.69
C GLN A 24 -3.53 1.34 3.05
N GLY A 25 -3.39 1.36 1.75
CA GLY A 25 -2.50 0.44 1.05
C GLY A 25 -1.02 0.65 1.36
N VAL A 26 -0.59 1.91 1.54
CA VAL A 26 0.77 2.25 2.01
C VAL A 26 0.99 1.70 3.43
N GLY A 27 0.01 1.83 4.32
CA GLY A 27 0.05 1.27 5.66
C GLY A 27 0.26 -0.24 5.67
N GLN A 28 -0.56 -0.96 4.92
CA GLN A 28 -0.42 -2.42 4.76
C GLN A 28 0.93 -2.84 4.17
N ALA A 29 1.44 -2.06 3.23
CA ALA A 29 2.71 -2.39 2.59
C ALA A 29 3.93 -2.15 3.49
N LEU A 30 3.91 -1.13 4.35
CA LEU A 30 5.12 -0.63 5.00
C LEU A 30 5.12 -0.70 6.54
N THR A 31 3.97 -0.50 7.19
CA THR A 31 3.97 -0.19 8.62
C THR A 31 3.08 -1.08 9.46
N GLU A 32 1.92 -1.48 8.97
CA GLU A 32 0.92 -2.22 9.73
C GLU A 32 1.30 -3.69 9.86
N LYS A 33 1.79 -4.07 11.06
CA LYS A 33 2.18 -5.44 11.36
C LYS A 33 1.41 -5.98 12.55
N THR A 34 0.65 -7.03 12.33
CA THR A 34 0.01 -7.81 13.40
C THR A 34 1.00 -8.81 13.98
N ILE A 35 1.22 -8.74 15.28
CA ILE A 35 2.18 -9.60 15.99
C ILE A 35 1.46 -10.33 17.12
N TYR A 36 1.57 -11.65 17.11
CA TYR A 36 1.10 -12.51 18.19
C TYR A 36 2.30 -13.13 18.93
N ASP A 37 2.19 -13.24 20.23
CA ASP A 37 3.12 -14.05 21.00
C ASP A 37 2.95 -15.53 20.63
N HIS A 38 4.05 -16.19 20.31
CA HIS A 38 4.02 -17.53 19.74
C HIS A 38 3.56 -18.59 20.77
N ASP A 39 3.86 -18.40 22.05
CA ASP A 39 3.58 -19.41 23.09
C ASP A 39 2.18 -19.24 23.67
N SER A 40 1.75 -18.02 23.91
CA SER A 40 0.46 -17.70 24.54
C SER A 40 -0.66 -17.37 23.56
N GLY A 41 -0.34 -17.02 22.30
CA GLY A 41 -1.30 -16.51 21.32
C GLY A 41 -1.77 -15.07 21.61
N GLN A 42 -1.15 -14.38 22.58
CA GLN A 42 -1.51 -13.00 22.93
C GLN A 42 -1.20 -12.05 21.77
N LEU A 43 -2.16 -11.19 21.42
CA LEU A 43 -1.95 -10.11 20.44
C LEU A 43 -1.03 -9.05 21.07
N MET A 44 0.17 -8.91 20.54
CA MET A 44 1.18 -7.96 21.02
C MET A 44 1.01 -6.56 20.41
N SER A 45 0.48 -6.47 19.19
CA SER A 45 0.21 -5.21 18.47
C SER A 45 -1.23 -4.75 18.65
N GLY A 46 -1.79 -4.84 19.85
CA GLY A 46 -3.19 -4.54 20.15
C GLY A 46 -3.50 -3.07 20.46
N SER A 47 -2.53 -2.19 20.41
CA SER A 47 -2.69 -0.75 20.64
C SER A 47 -2.05 0.08 19.53
N PHE A 48 -2.45 1.36 19.40
CA PHE A 48 -1.81 2.28 18.42
C PHE A 48 -0.37 2.67 18.79
N MET A 49 0.12 2.27 19.96
CA MET A 49 1.53 2.38 20.30
C MET A 49 2.37 1.31 19.60
N ASP A 50 1.76 0.15 19.35
CA ASP A 50 2.43 -1.04 18.82
C ASP A 50 2.03 -1.33 17.36
N TYR A 51 0.81 -0.98 16.98
CA TYR A 51 0.29 -1.11 15.63
C TYR A 51 0.42 0.22 14.88
N ALA A 52 1.37 0.28 13.95
CA ALA A 52 1.78 1.52 13.30
C ALA A 52 0.87 1.86 12.10
N LEU A 53 -0.26 2.53 12.35
CA LEU A 53 -1.06 3.12 11.28
C LEU A 53 -0.24 4.18 10.52
N PRO A 54 -0.42 4.30 9.20
CA PRO A 54 0.23 5.34 8.42
C PRO A 54 -0.22 6.73 8.85
N ARG A 55 0.72 7.62 9.08
CA ARG A 55 0.48 9.02 9.40
C ARG A 55 0.72 9.91 8.18
N ALA A 56 0.31 11.16 8.25
CA ALA A 56 0.41 12.10 7.15
C ALA A 56 1.85 12.32 6.63
N ASP A 57 2.85 12.12 7.48
CA ASP A 57 4.26 12.21 7.13
C ASP A 57 4.79 10.98 6.36
N VAL A 58 4.07 9.85 6.44
CA VAL A 58 4.42 8.60 5.73
C VAL A 58 3.81 8.57 4.33
N VAL A 59 2.62 9.14 4.16
CA VAL A 59 1.90 9.13 2.87
C VAL A 59 2.33 10.33 2.03
N PRO A 60 2.92 10.12 0.84
CA PRO A 60 3.34 11.22 -0.02
C PRO A 60 2.11 11.98 -0.58
N HIS A 61 2.35 13.19 -1.09
CA HIS A 61 1.32 13.90 -1.84
C HIS A 61 0.97 13.13 -3.12
N VAL A 62 -0.27 12.65 -3.19
CA VAL A 62 -0.79 11.87 -4.32
C VAL A 62 -1.44 12.81 -5.33
N LYS A 63 -0.95 12.81 -6.56
CA LYS A 63 -1.64 13.48 -7.67
C LYS A 63 -2.83 12.61 -8.09
N PHE A 64 -3.98 13.26 -8.20
CA PHE A 64 -5.22 12.61 -8.62
C PHE A 64 -5.70 13.19 -9.94
N ASP A 65 -6.07 12.31 -10.86
CA ASP A 65 -6.73 12.66 -12.12
C ASP A 65 -7.68 11.51 -12.48
N MET A 66 -8.62 11.78 -13.39
CA MET A 66 -9.66 10.83 -13.79
C MET A 66 -9.67 10.67 -15.31
N HIS A 67 -9.77 9.42 -15.76
CA HIS A 67 -10.08 9.11 -17.16
C HIS A 67 -11.34 8.26 -17.20
N ASN A 68 -12.48 8.93 -17.28
CA ASN A 68 -13.78 8.30 -17.10
C ASN A 68 -14.42 7.85 -18.40
N SER A 69 -14.99 6.65 -18.37
CA SER A 69 -15.94 6.14 -19.37
C SER A 69 -17.28 5.85 -18.70
N LEU A 70 -18.39 6.26 -19.31
CA LEU A 70 -19.71 6.10 -18.72
C LEU A 70 -20.09 4.62 -18.56
N CYS A 71 -20.69 4.28 -17.43
CA CYS A 71 -21.36 2.99 -17.27
C CYS A 71 -22.63 2.95 -18.13
N THR A 72 -22.80 1.88 -18.89
CA THR A 72 -23.95 1.72 -19.80
C THR A 72 -25.14 1.04 -19.16
N THR A 73 -24.97 0.50 -17.92
CA THR A 73 -25.99 -0.31 -17.24
C THR A 73 -26.82 0.49 -16.23
N ASN A 74 -26.53 1.78 -16.05
CA ASN A 74 -27.33 2.68 -15.22
C ASN A 74 -27.46 4.07 -15.87
N PRO A 75 -28.59 4.79 -15.62
CA PRO A 75 -28.88 6.04 -16.28
C PRO A 75 -27.94 7.21 -15.92
N LEU A 76 -27.26 7.14 -14.76
CA LEU A 76 -26.30 8.14 -14.32
C LEU A 76 -24.91 7.93 -14.90
N GLY A 77 -24.62 6.75 -15.43
CA GLY A 77 -23.29 6.40 -15.94
C GLY A 77 -22.22 6.29 -14.85
N VAL A 78 -22.62 6.11 -13.58
CA VAL A 78 -21.70 6.05 -12.42
C VAL A 78 -21.09 4.66 -12.26
N LYS A 79 -19.89 4.63 -11.64
CA LYS A 79 -19.20 3.40 -11.20
C LYS A 79 -18.76 3.55 -9.74
N GLY A 80 -18.56 2.43 -9.07
CA GLY A 80 -18.11 2.40 -7.68
C GLY A 80 -16.67 2.90 -7.52
N ALA A 81 -16.39 3.54 -6.38
CA ALA A 81 -15.07 4.07 -6.03
C ALA A 81 -14.61 3.65 -4.61
N GLY A 82 -15.36 2.76 -3.93
CA GLY A 82 -15.13 2.43 -2.53
C GLY A 82 -13.74 1.86 -2.22
N GLU A 83 -13.21 1.05 -3.10
CA GLU A 83 -11.90 0.40 -2.94
C GLU A 83 -10.81 0.99 -3.85
N ALA A 84 -11.15 2.01 -4.62
CA ALA A 84 -10.20 2.69 -5.50
C ALA A 84 -9.03 3.25 -4.69
N GLY A 85 -7.83 3.05 -5.18
CA GLY A 85 -6.60 3.38 -4.47
C GLY A 85 -6.10 2.23 -3.56
N ALA A 86 -6.98 1.59 -2.78
CA ALA A 86 -6.59 0.51 -1.88
C ALA A 86 -6.14 -0.76 -2.62
N ILE A 87 -6.78 -1.10 -3.74
CA ILE A 87 -6.46 -2.30 -4.52
C ILE A 87 -5.05 -2.22 -5.12
N GLY A 88 -4.70 -1.08 -5.70
CA GLY A 88 -3.43 -0.91 -6.43
C GLY A 88 -2.26 -0.41 -5.59
N ALA A 89 -2.50 0.20 -4.43
CA ALA A 89 -1.44 0.82 -3.64
C ALA A 89 -0.45 -0.20 -3.04
N PRO A 90 -0.85 -1.31 -2.39
CA PRO A 90 0.10 -2.27 -1.84
C PRO A 90 1.04 -2.85 -2.90
N PRO A 91 0.56 -3.42 -4.04
CA PRO A 91 1.46 -3.96 -5.04
C PRO A 91 2.33 -2.89 -5.69
N SER A 92 1.84 -1.66 -5.86
CA SER A 92 2.64 -0.57 -6.42
C SER A 92 3.82 -0.21 -5.51
N VAL A 93 3.60 -0.13 -4.19
CA VAL A 93 4.66 0.16 -3.21
C VAL A 93 5.68 -0.98 -3.18
N ILE A 94 5.23 -2.23 -3.11
CA ILE A 94 6.13 -3.38 -3.08
C ILE A 94 6.95 -3.49 -4.36
N ASN A 95 6.32 -3.31 -5.52
CA ASN A 95 7.04 -3.33 -6.79
C ASN A 95 8.09 -2.22 -6.86
N ALA A 96 7.79 -1.02 -6.37
CA ALA A 96 8.76 0.08 -6.32
C ALA A 96 9.95 -0.22 -5.40
N ILE A 97 9.70 -0.86 -4.24
CA ILE A 97 10.77 -1.29 -3.33
C ILE A 97 11.66 -2.36 -4.00
N VAL A 98 11.03 -3.38 -4.58
CA VAL A 98 11.76 -4.46 -5.27
C VAL A 98 12.57 -3.89 -6.43
N ASP A 99 12.01 -3.00 -7.23
CA ASP A 99 12.71 -2.33 -8.33
C ASP A 99 13.93 -1.55 -7.83
N ALA A 100 13.78 -0.80 -6.74
CA ALA A 100 14.87 -0.02 -6.14
C ALA A 100 16.01 -0.87 -5.59
N ILE A 101 15.71 -2.02 -4.96
CA ILE A 101 16.74 -2.86 -4.32
C ILE A 101 17.30 -3.96 -5.25
N HIS A 102 16.54 -4.36 -6.26
CA HIS A 102 16.93 -5.45 -7.16
C HIS A 102 18.31 -5.28 -7.81
N PRO A 103 18.70 -4.11 -8.35
CA PRO A 103 20.03 -3.93 -8.95
C PRO A 103 21.18 -4.21 -7.99
N HIS A 104 20.96 -4.00 -6.70
CA HIS A 104 21.98 -4.13 -5.66
C HIS A 104 21.98 -5.50 -4.97
N THR A 105 20.82 -6.14 -4.90
CA THR A 105 20.62 -7.37 -4.13
C THR A 105 20.26 -8.59 -4.97
N GLY A 106 19.67 -8.39 -6.14
CA GLY A 106 19.06 -9.45 -6.94
C GLY A 106 17.74 -9.99 -6.38
N LEU A 107 17.21 -9.41 -5.29
CA LEU A 107 15.92 -9.77 -4.72
C LEU A 107 14.79 -9.46 -5.72
N LYS A 108 13.92 -10.44 -5.96
CA LYS A 108 12.78 -10.34 -6.89
C LYS A 108 11.44 -10.34 -6.18
N HIS A 109 11.44 -10.60 -4.87
CA HIS A 109 10.24 -10.69 -4.04
C HIS A 109 10.55 -10.33 -2.60
N ILE A 110 9.60 -9.68 -1.93
CA ILE A 110 9.61 -9.41 -0.50
C ILE A 110 8.17 -9.42 0.02
N ASP A 111 7.93 -10.07 1.16
CA ASP A 111 6.61 -10.15 1.78
C ASP A 111 6.21 -8.88 2.51
N MET A 112 4.93 -8.54 2.47
CA MET A 112 4.35 -7.44 3.26
C MET A 112 4.12 -7.87 4.74
N PRO A 113 4.19 -6.91 5.67
CA PRO A 113 4.64 -5.53 5.52
C PRO A 113 6.16 -5.42 5.42
N VAL A 114 6.63 -4.59 4.48
CA VAL A 114 8.06 -4.30 4.31
C VAL A 114 8.46 -3.20 5.28
N THR A 115 8.54 -3.55 6.56
CA THR A 115 9.03 -2.62 7.58
C THR A 115 10.50 -2.28 7.37
N ALA A 116 10.98 -1.17 7.92
CA ALA A 116 12.40 -0.79 7.81
C ALA A 116 13.33 -1.90 8.29
N SER A 117 12.97 -2.61 9.37
CA SER A 117 13.76 -3.73 9.91
C SER A 117 13.74 -4.95 8.98
N SER A 118 12.57 -5.32 8.41
CA SER A 118 12.49 -6.47 7.50
C SER A 118 13.22 -6.20 6.18
N LEU A 119 13.14 -4.97 5.66
CA LEU A 119 13.87 -4.56 4.48
C LEU A 119 15.39 -4.59 4.71
N TRP A 120 15.84 -4.04 5.85
CA TRP A 120 17.25 -4.08 6.24
C TRP A 120 17.76 -5.52 6.32
N ALA A 121 17.04 -6.40 7.02
CA ALA A 121 17.41 -7.80 7.16
C ALA A 121 17.50 -8.53 5.81
N ALA A 122 16.57 -8.26 4.90
CA ALA A 122 16.57 -8.83 3.55
C ALA A 122 17.81 -8.38 2.74
N ILE A 123 18.18 -7.11 2.82
CA ILE A 123 19.37 -6.56 2.16
C ILE A 123 20.66 -7.14 2.77
N ASP A 124 20.75 -7.21 4.11
CA ASP A 124 21.93 -7.70 4.82
C ASP A 124 22.18 -9.18 4.54
N ALA A 125 21.15 -10.00 4.60
CA ALA A 125 21.23 -11.43 4.27
C ALA A 125 21.75 -11.67 2.83
N HIS A 126 21.42 -10.75 1.91
CA HIS A 126 21.87 -10.85 0.53
C HIS A 126 23.34 -10.43 0.34
N ARG A 127 23.76 -9.39 1.08
CA ARG A 127 25.17 -8.96 1.09
C ARG A 127 26.09 -10.03 1.66
N SER A 128 25.67 -10.66 2.74
CA SER A 128 26.43 -11.73 3.41
C SER A 128 26.64 -12.95 2.51
N ARG A 129 25.64 -13.31 1.69
CA ARG A 129 25.76 -14.40 0.70
C ARG A 129 26.73 -14.11 -0.45
N LYS A 130 26.92 -12.83 -0.80
CA LYS A 130 27.88 -12.42 -1.84
C LYS A 130 29.31 -12.34 -1.34
N ALA A 131 29.51 -12.27 -0.03
CA ALA A 131 30.82 -12.17 0.61
C ALA A 131 31.42 -13.54 1.00
N ALA A 132 30.61 -14.60 0.97
CA ALA A 132 31.00 -16.00 1.21
C ALA A 132 31.24 -16.74 -0.10
#